data_5599f16cbc8f482e8102492f72066df1
#
_entry.id   5599f16cbc8f482e8102492f72066df1
#
_cell.length_a   1.000
_cell.length_b   1.000
_cell.length_c   1.000
_cell.angle_alpha   90.00
_cell.angle_beta   90.00
_cell.angle_gamma   90.00
#
_symmetry.space_group_name_H-M   'P 1'
#
loop_
_entity.id
_entity.type
_entity.pdbx_description
1 polymer ?
#
loop_
_entity_poly.entity_id
_entity_poly.type
_entity_poly.pdbx_seq_one_letter_code
_entity_poly.pdbx_strand_id
1 'polypeptide(L)'
;MSRYHSYLDTAAKLLEQYRGKEPFAAFLKKYFAQHKKHGSRDRKQIGHLCYCYFRTARVLSAASKQEQLLQALFLCSLEPVPMLDELHPEWSTAYTAPLAEKLKLVGLDEPVAGYFPWADQLSDGLDRLAFSQSFLVQPDTFIRIRPGYAESVEKKLVANAVPFNRIGPDCISFPAATKLDGLFAVNKEAVIQDYSSQQVGEFLEPVKADRKKGSVSVWDCCAASGGKSIMAKDRLGPLALTVTDIRESILQNLKKRFSEAGMGSCKTVVADLTKEDPFGSHDYFDLVIADVPCSGSGTWSRTPEQLSFFSADEIVQYSRLQRSIVSTAIPHVQTGGYFLYITCSVFRAENEAVTDFIEKEKGLTLIRKELIAGYPVKADSMFACLFRK
;
A
#
# COMPACT_ATOMS: atom_id res chain seq x y z
N MET A 1 -32.08 22.65 -10.62
CA MET A 1 -30.64 22.32 -10.68
C MET A 1 -30.47 20.86 -10.29
N SER A 2 -29.75 20.08 -11.11
CA SER A 2 -29.49 18.66 -10.80
C SER A 2 -28.74 18.53 -9.46
N ARG A 3 -28.99 17.44 -8.71
CA ARG A 3 -28.23 17.08 -7.50
C ARG A 3 -26.73 17.00 -7.73
N TYR A 4 -26.30 16.72 -8.96
CA TYR A 4 -24.90 16.59 -9.34
C TYR A 4 -24.12 17.90 -9.22
N HIS A 5 -24.74 19.04 -9.52
CA HIS A 5 -24.12 20.35 -9.26
C HIS A 5 -23.79 20.56 -7.78
N SER A 6 -24.70 20.16 -6.88
CA SER A 6 -24.42 20.23 -5.42
C SER A 6 -23.26 19.33 -4.99
N TYR A 7 -23.06 18.18 -5.64
CA TYR A 7 -21.89 17.30 -5.37
C TYR A 7 -20.61 17.94 -5.87
N LEU A 8 -20.59 18.51 -7.08
CA LEU A 8 -19.45 19.21 -7.65
C LEU A 8 -19.03 20.43 -6.81
N ASP A 9 -20.00 21.25 -6.39
CA ASP A 9 -19.74 22.40 -5.52
C ASP A 9 -19.17 21.98 -4.16
N THR A 10 -19.69 20.90 -3.59
CA THR A 10 -19.19 20.39 -2.31
C THR A 10 -17.77 19.81 -2.47
N ALA A 11 -17.52 19.06 -3.54
CA ALA A 11 -16.18 18.52 -3.84
C ALA A 11 -15.16 19.65 -4.08
N ALA A 12 -15.53 20.69 -4.83
CA ALA A 12 -14.66 21.86 -5.06
C ALA A 12 -14.29 22.53 -3.73
N LYS A 13 -15.28 22.78 -2.84
CA LYS A 13 -15.04 23.35 -1.50
C LYS A 13 -14.14 22.48 -0.64
N LEU A 14 -14.31 21.14 -0.68
CA LEU A 14 -13.44 20.23 0.05
C LEU A 14 -12.00 20.31 -0.43
N LEU A 15 -11.78 20.35 -1.74
CA LEU A 15 -10.44 20.48 -2.33
C LEU A 15 -9.79 21.82 -2.00
N GLU A 16 -10.57 22.92 -1.96
CA GLU A 16 -10.09 24.23 -1.54
C GLU A 16 -9.70 24.30 -0.06
N GLN A 17 -10.35 23.53 0.81
CA GLN A 17 -10.09 23.51 2.25
C GLN A 17 -8.96 22.55 2.65
N TYR A 18 -8.76 21.48 1.90
CA TYR A 18 -7.75 20.48 2.22
C TYR A 18 -6.34 21.02 1.98
N ARG A 19 -5.43 20.76 2.93
CA ARG A 19 -4.05 21.27 2.94
C ARG A 19 -2.98 20.17 3.03
N GLY A 20 -3.34 18.89 2.88
CA GLY A 20 -2.37 17.79 2.95
C GLY A 20 -1.80 17.47 4.34
N LYS A 21 -2.27 18.12 5.42
CA LYS A 21 -1.73 17.95 6.78
C LYS A 21 -2.15 16.66 7.48
N GLU A 22 -3.12 15.97 6.95
CA GLU A 22 -3.62 14.69 7.44
C GLU A 22 -4.12 13.86 6.25
N PRO A 23 -4.29 12.52 6.37
CA PRO A 23 -4.88 11.72 5.31
C PRO A 23 -6.24 12.26 4.86
N PHE A 24 -6.49 12.34 3.57
CA PHE A 24 -7.73 12.90 3.03
C PHE A 24 -8.99 12.19 3.54
N ALA A 25 -8.92 10.88 3.73
CA ALA A 25 -10.01 10.10 4.34
C ALA A 25 -10.38 10.60 5.76
N ALA A 26 -9.38 10.96 6.58
CA ALA A 26 -9.61 11.50 7.92
C ALA A 26 -10.25 12.90 7.85
N PHE A 27 -9.77 13.75 6.94
CA PHE A 27 -10.34 15.05 6.66
C PHE A 27 -11.81 14.95 6.21
N LEU A 28 -12.13 14.06 5.26
CA LEU A 28 -13.51 13.80 4.82
C LEU A 28 -14.41 13.37 5.97
N LYS A 29 -13.92 12.46 6.83
CA LYS A 29 -14.68 12.00 8.00
C LYS A 29 -15.03 13.15 8.94
N LYS A 30 -14.08 14.04 9.24
CA LYS A 30 -14.30 15.24 10.06
C LYS A 30 -15.28 16.20 9.41
N TYR A 31 -15.12 16.48 8.12
CA TYR A 31 -16.00 17.37 7.38
C TYR A 31 -17.45 16.87 7.39
N PHE A 32 -17.69 15.61 7.05
CA PHE A 32 -19.05 15.07 7.00
C PHE A 32 -19.68 14.83 8.39
N ALA A 33 -18.88 14.75 9.45
CA ALA A 33 -19.40 14.74 10.81
C ALA A 33 -20.05 16.10 11.17
N GLN A 34 -19.51 17.19 10.64
CA GLN A 34 -20.03 18.56 10.82
C GLN A 34 -21.15 18.92 9.83
N HIS A 35 -21.16 18.29 8.64
CA HIS A 35 -22.12 18.58 7.54
C HIS A 35 -23.08 17.42 7.33
N LYS A 36 -24.00 17.21 8.30
CA LYS A 36 -24.93 16.07 8.35
C LYS A 36 -25.97 16.00 7.22
N LYS A 37 -26.12 17.07 6.43
CA LYS A 37 -27.05 17.14 5.30
C LYS A 37 -26.78 16.10 4.19
N HIS A 38 -25.56 15.59 4.11
CA HIS A 38 -25.17 14.60 3.10
C HIS A 38 -25.39 13.18 3.61
N GLY A 39 -26.22 12.40 2.91
CA GLY A 39 -26.45 10.98 3.17
C GLY A 39 -25.21 10.12 2.84
N SER A 40 -25.24 8.85 3.20
CA SER A 40 -24.12 7.92 2.96
C SER A 40 -23.75 7.82 1.47
N ARG A 41 -24.76 7.80 0.58
CA ARG A 41 -24.56 7.75 -0.89
C ARG A 41 -23.89 9.02 -1.40
N ASP A 42 -24.35 10.19 -0.92
CA ASP A 42 -23.81 11.49 -1.34
C ASP A 42 -22.34 11.62 -0.93
N ARG A 43 -22.01 11.25 0.32
CA ARG A 43 -20.64 11.28 0.82
C ARG A 43 -19.68 10.43 0.00
N LYS A 44 -20.15 9.24 -0.46
CA LYS A 44 -19.35 8.38 -1.34
C LYS A 44 -19.11 9.02 -2.69
N GLN A 45 -20.13 9.62 -3.31
CA GLN A 45 -20.00 10.28 -4.61
C GLN A 45 -19.07 11.50 -4.52
N ILE A 46 -19.27 12.36 -3.52
CA ILE A 46 -18.44 13.55 -3.30
C ILE A 46 -16.97 13.14 -3.02
N GLY A 47 -16.76 12.14 -2.17
CA GLY A 47 -15.42 11.64 -1.90
C GLY A 47 -14.75 11.05 -3.16
N HIS A 48 -15.51 10.30 -3.96
CA HIS A 48 -14.99 9.73 -5.20
C HIS A 48 -14.55 10.80 -6.20
N LEU A 49 -15.35 11.87 -6.39
CA LEU A 49 -14.97 13.03 -7.19
C LEU A 49 -13.62 13.63 -6.74
N CYS A 50 -13.44 13.82 -5.43
CA CYS A 50 -12.18 14.35 -4.91
C CYS A 50 -11.00 13.40 -5.15
N TYR A 51 -11.19 12.09 -5.00
CA TYR A 51 -10.13 11.11 -5.30
C TYR A 51 -9.77 11.08 -6.79
N CYS A 52 -10.75 11.13 -7.69
CA CYS A 52 -10.49 11.25 -9.13
C CYS A 52 -9.72 12.55 -9.45
N TYR A 53 -10.10 13.66 -8.82
CA TYR A 53 -9.35 14.91 -8.96
C TYR A 53 -7.89 14.76 -8.58
N PHE A 54 -7.57 14.21 -7.40
CA PHE A 54 -6.18 14.03 -6.98
C PHE A 54 -5.36 13.14 -7.93
N ARG A 55 -6.00 12.12 -8.55
CA ARG A 55 -5.36 11.25 -9.54
C ARG A 55 -4.91 12.00 -10.79
N THR A 56 -5.59 13.08 -11.14
CA THR A 56 -5.42 13.81 -12.40
C THR A 56 -4.98 15.27 -12.22
N ALA A 57 -4.86 15.75 -10.99
CA ALA A 57 -4.66 17.16 -10.67
C ALA A 57 -3.41 17.79 -11.30
N ARG A 58 -2.40 16.99 -11.64
CA ARG A 58 -1.17 17.47 -12.28
C ARG A 58 -1.25 17.52 -13.80
N VAL A 59 -2.27 16.91 -14.39
CA VAL A 59 -2.44 16.78 -15.85
C VAL A 59 -3.59 17.64 -16.33
N LEU A 60 -4.69 17.68 -15.56
CA LEU A 60 -5.89 18.42 -15.94
C LEU A 60 -5.76 19.91 -15.59
N SER A 61 -6.12 20.74 -16.57
CA SER A 61 -6.26 22.18 -16.43
C SER A 61 -7.55 22.57 -17.18
N ALA A 62 -8.62 22.89 -16.44
CA ALA A 62 -9.89 23.30 -17.02
C ALA A 62 -10.30 24.71 -16.54
N ALA A 63 -11.25 25.33 -17.26
CA ALA A 63 -11.73 26.67 -16.99
C ALA A 63 -12.41 26.82 -15.62
N SER A 64 -12.97 25.74 -15.08
CA SER A 64 -13.57 25.72 -13.74
C SER A 64 -13.19 24.46 -12.97
N LYS A 65 -13.28 24.53 -11.63
CA LYS A 65 -13.04 23.38 -10.76
C LYS A 65 -14.07 22.27 -10.98
N GLN A 66 -15.30 22.63 -11.27
CA GLN A 66 -16.39 21.68 -11.55
C GLN A 66 -16.10 20.90 -12.84
N GLU A 67 -15.68 21.58 -13.90
CA GLU A 67 -15.29 20.95 -15.17
C GLU A 67 -14.07 20.02 -14.97
N GLN A 68 -13.07 20.46 -14.22
CA GLN A 68 -11.91 19.65 -13.89
C GLN A 68 -12.29 18.37 -13.12
N LEU A 69 -13.29 18.45 -12.22
CA LEU A 69 -13.83 17.29 -11.50
C LEU A 69 -14.56 16.30 -12.44
N LEU A 70 -15.31 16.80 -13.43
CA LEU A 70 -16.00 15.96 -14.42
C LEU A 70 -15.01 15.26 -15.35
N GLN A 71 -14.00 15.99 -15.86
CA GLN A 71 -12.92 15.41 -16.66
C GLN A 71 -12.14 14.35 -15.88
N ALA A 72 -11.82 14.61 -14.61
CA ALA A 72 -11.16 13.67 -13.72
C ALA A 72 -12.00 12.39 -13.51
N LEU A 73 -13.30 12.55 -13.25
CA LEU A 73 -14.22 11.44 -13.11
C LEU A 73 -14.29 10.59 -14.38
N PHE A 74 -14.37 11.22 -15.56
CA PHE A 74 -14.40 10.53 -16.85
C PHE A 74 -13.11 9.73 -17.11
N LEU A 75 -11.94 10.32 -16.91
CA LEU A 75 -10.66 9.63 -17.09
C LEU A 75 -10.51 8.42 -16.17
N CYS A 76 -11.03 8.51 -14.94
CA CYS A 76 -10.95 7.43 -13.93
C CYS A 76 -12.08 6.38 -14.06
N SER A 77 -13.09 6.57 -14.94
CA SER A 77 -14.23 5.67 -15.07
C SER A 77 -14.04 4.69 -16.22
N LEU A 78 -14.32 3.41 -15.97
CA LEU A 78 -14.33 2.34 -16.98
C LEU A 78 -15.75 1.85 -17.29
N GLU A 79 -16.75 2.37 -16.58
CA GLU A 79 -18.16 2.03 -16.70
C GLU A 79 -19.01 3.29 -16.75
N PRO A 80 -20.26 3.23 -17.27
CA PRO A 80 -21.16 4.36 -17.32
C PRO A 80 -21.39 5.00 -15.96
N VAL A 81 -21.32 6.32 -15.91
CA VAL A 81 -21.51 7.13 -14.71
C VAL A 81 -22.70 8.08 -14.92
N PRO A 82 -23.83 7.90 -14.22
CA PRO A 82 -25.04 8.71 -14.45
C PRO A 82 -24.84 10.22 -14.35
N MET A 83 -23.85 10.69 -13.59
CA MET A 83 -23.49 12.11 -13.54
C MET A 83 -22.90 12.59 -14.86
N LEU A 84 -22.03 11.80 -15.48
CA LEU A 84 -21.40 12.13 -16.76
C LEU A 84 -22.41 11.99 -17.90
N ASP A 85 -23.26 10.94 -17.87
CA ASP A 85 -24.30 10.75 -18.89
C ASP A 85 -25.30 11.93 -18.92
N GLU A 86 -25.55 12.58 -17.76
CA GLU A 86 -26.40 13.75 -17.67
C GLU A 86 -25.70 15.06 -18.06
N LEU A 87 -24.46 15.26 -17.62
CA LEU A 87 -23.73 16.53 -17.73
C LEU A 87 -22.83 16.61 -18.97
N HIS A 88 -22.32 15.47 -19.45
CA HIS A 88 -21.48 15.31 -20.63
C HIS A 88 -21.88 14.07 -21.45
N PRO A 89 -23.09 14.06 -22.05
CA PRO A 89 -23.60 12.91 -22.81
C PRO A 89 -22.69 12.51 -23.97
N GLU A 90 -21.88 13.43 -24.49
CA GLU A 90 -20.88 13.18 -25.54
C GLU A 90 -19.78 12.22 -25.14
N TRP A 91 -19.54 11.99 -23.84
CA TRP A 91 -18.56 11.04 -23.32
C TRP A 91 -19.15 9.64 -23.07
N SER A 92 -20.48 9.48 -23.15
CA SER A 92 -21.20 8.26 -22.75
C SER A 92 -20.78 6.99 -23.51
N THR A 93 -20.25 7.13 -24.73
CA THR A 93 -19.79 6.01 -25.56
C THR A 93 -18.31 5.67 -25.38
N ALA A 94 -17.56 6.47 -24.60
CA ALA A 94 -16.11 6.40 -24.52
C ALA A 94 -15.56 5.91 -23.16
N TYR A 95 -16.39 5.36 -22.29
CA TYR A 95 -15.91 4.88 -20.96
C TYR A 95 -14.82 3.80 -21.06
N THR A 96 -14.94 2.90 -22.03
CA THR A 96 -13.99 1.82 -22.26
C THR A 96 -12.97 2.14 -23.35
N ALA A 97 -12.99 3.35 -23.91
CA ALA A 97 -12.03 3.77 -24.92
C ALA A 97 -10.60 3.80 -24.35
N PRO A 98 -9.58 3.60 -25.19
CA PRO A 98 -8.18 3.81 -24.82
C PRO A 98 -7.96 5.19 -24.18
N LEU A 99 -7.02 5.25 -23.22
CA LEU A 99 -6.75 6.51 -22.50
C LEU A 99 -6.43 7.68 -23.44
N ALA A 100 -5.69 7.42 -24.52
CA ALA A 100 -5.36 8.43 -25.52
C ALA A 100 -6.60 9.07 -26.18
N GLU A 101 -7.64 8.28 -26.44
CA GLU A 101 -8.90 8.78 -26.97
C GLU A 101 -9.67 9.59 -25.93
N LYS A 102 -9.69 9.11 -24.67
CA LYS A 102 -10.34 9.84 -23.58
C LYS A 102 -9.65 11.18 -23.32
N LEU A 103 -8.33 11.24 -23.40
CA LEU A 103 -7.57 12.49 -23.26
C LEU A 103 -7.96 13.51 -24.33
N LYS A 104 -8.04 13.09 -25.60
CA LYS A 104 -8.51 13.98 -26.70
C LYS A 104 -9.90 14.54 -26.46
N LEU A 105 -10.83 13.72 -25.93
CA LEU A 105 -12.19 14.15 -25.62
C LEU A 105 -12.25 15.22 -24.52
N VAL A 106 -11.27 15.24 -23.61
CA VAL A 106 -11.15 16.29 -22.58
C VAL A 106 -10.19 17.42 -22.99
N GLY A 107 -9.79 17.48 -24.27
CA GLY A 107 -8.98 18.58 -24.82
C GLY A 107 -7.49 18.49 -24.46
N LEU A 108 -6.98 17.30 -24.18
CA LEU A 108 -5.56 17.06 -23.91
C LEU A 108 -4.91 16.29 -25.06
N ASP A 109 -3.83 16.84 -25.60
CA ASP A 109 -2.89 16.09 -26.40
C ASP A 109 -1.95 15.34 -25.44
N GLU A 110 -1.66 14.05 -25.73
CA GLU A 110 -0.87 13.23 -24.81
C GLU A 110 0.33 13.95 -24.21
N PRO A 111 0.45 13.93 -22.92
CA PRO A 111 1.59 13.28 -22.31
C PRO A 111 1.21 12.53 -21.02
N VAL A 112 1.40 11.29 -21.05
CA VAL A 112 0.98 10.34 -20.01
C VAL A 112 1.95 10.31 -18.82
N ALA A 113 3.14 10.89 -18.94
CA ALA A 113 4.14 10.94 -17.89
C ALA A 113 3.80 11.89 -16.71
N GLY A 114 2.86 12.82 -16.90
CA GLY A 114 2.55 13.87 -15.93
C GLY A 114 1.80 13.43 -14.66
N TYR A 115 1.17 12.24 -14.64
CA TYR A 115 0.44 11.76 -13.46
C TYR A 115 1.37 11.49 -12.29
N PHE A 116 2.59 10.98 -12.54
CA PHE A 116 3.60 10.76 -11.53
C PHE A 116 4.82 11.67 -11.78
N PRO A 117 4.99 12.76 -11.01
CA PRO A 117 5.94 13.83 -11.35
C PRO A 117 7.42 13.48 -11.10
N TRP A 118 7.71 12.36 -10.41
CA TRP A 118 9.07 11.92 -10.05
C TRP A 118 9.52 10.70 -10.86
N ALA A 119 9.14 10.62 -12.13
CA ALA A 119 9.41 9.47 -12.98
C ALA A 119 10.91 9.19 -13.22
N ASP A 120 11.76 10.18 -13.09
CA ASP A 120 13.23 10.07 -13.17
C ASP A 120 13.87 9.47 -11.91
N GLN A 121 13.14 9.45 -10.78
CA GLN A 121 13.60 8.93 -9.49
C GLN A 121 13.12 7.51 -9.20
N LEU A 122 12.40 6.88 -10.13
CA LEU A 122 11.87 5.54 -9.99
C LEU A 122 12.98 4.48 -9.94
N SER A 123 12.74 3.44 -9.15
CA SER A 123 13.53 2.21 -9.10
C SER A 123 13.63 1.54 -10.48
N ASP A 124 14.68 0.74 -10.67
CA ASP A 124 14.89 -0.01 -11.91
C ASP A 124 13.81 -1.07 -12.13
N GLY A 125 13.52 -1.36 -13.40
CA GLY A 125 12.55 -2.40 -13.80
C GLY A 125 11.08 -1.98 -13.76
N LEU A 126 10.77 -0.72 -13.43
CA LEU A 126 9.42 -0.18 -13.43
C LEU A 126 9.11 0.44 -14.82
N ASP A 127 8.02 0.00 -15.46
CA ASP A 127 7.51 0.69 -16.64
C ASP A 127 6.90 2.03 -16.21
N ARG A 128 7.61 3.11 -16.50
CA ARG A 128 7.26 4.47 -16.06
C ARG A 128 5.89 4.90 -16.57
N LEU A 129 5.56 4.53 -17.81
CA LEU A 129 4.30 4.89 -18.44
C LEU A 129 3.14 4.11 -17.81
N ALA A 130 3.22 2.80 -17.80
CA ALA A 130 2.20 1.94 -17.22
C ALA A 130 1.98 2.22 -15.72
N PHE A 131 3.06 2.47 -14.96
CA PHE A 131 2.96 2.87 -13.56
C PHE A 131 2.25 4.23 -13.40
N SER A 132 2.62 5.24 -14.19
CA SER A 132 1.98 6.56 -14.16
C SER A 132 0.48 6.45 -14.48
N GLN A 133 0.10 5.70 -15.50
CA GLN A 133 -1.30 5.49 -15.89
C GLN A 133 -2.10 4.71 -14.84
N SER A 134 -1.45 3.82 -14.09
CA SER A 134 -2.12 3.00 -13.07
C SER A 134 -2.79 3.84 -11.97
N PHE A 135 -2.36 5.07 -11.76
CA PHE A 135 -2.99 5.98 -10.80
C PHE A 135 -4.43 6.35 -11.16
N LEU A 136 -4.85 6.25 -12.42
CA LEU A 136 -6.23 6.49 -12.84
C LEU A 136 -7.20 5.43 -12.35
N VAL A 137 -6.70 4.26 -11.95
CA VAL A 137 -7.52 3.14 -11.49
C VAL A 137 -7.37 2.98 -9.97
N GLN A 138 -8.50 2.79 -9.28
CA GLN A 138 -8.47 2.45 -7.87
C GLN A 138 -8.01 1.00 -7.69
N PRO A 139 -7.01 0.72 -6.82
CA PRO A 139 -6.57 -0.64 -6.54
C PRO A 139 -7.66 -1.51 -5.92
N ASP A 140 -7.63 -2.79 -6.24
CA ASP A 140 -8.48 -3.81 -5.63
C ASP A 140 -8.13 -4.04 -4.15
N THR A 141 -9.05 -4.68 -3.43
CA THR A 141 -8.79 -5.19 -2.09
C THR A 141 -8.32 -6.63 -2.19
N PHE A 142 -7.24 -6.98 -1.49
CA PHE A 142 -6.67 -8.32 -1.50
C PHE A 142 -6.75 -8.97 -0.13
N ILE A 143 -6.96 -10.28 -0.13
CA ILE A 143 -6.75 -11.13 1.05
C ILE A 143 -5.68 -12.18 0.76
N ARG A 144 -4.91 -12.49 1.80
CA ARG A 144 -4.07 -13.68 1.84
C ARG A 144 -4.77 -14.71 2.72
N ILE A 145 -5.13 -15.85 2.10
CA ILE A 145 -5.71 -16.99 2.81
C ILE A 145 -4.61 -17.65 3.64
N ARG A 146 -4.90 -17.95 4.89
CA ARG A 146 -3.94 -18.60 5.77
C ARG A 146 -3.95 -20.13 5.57
N PRO A 147 -2.84 -20.82 5.90
CA PRO A 147 -2.72 -22.25 5.74
C PRO A 147 -3.90 -23.02 6.36
N GLY A 148 -4.50 -23.94 5.58
CA GLY A 148 -5.61 -24.77 6.00
C GLY A 148 -7.01 -24.16 5.87
N TYR A 149 -7.15 -22.91 5.40
CA TYR A 149 -8.46 -22.25 5.31
C TYR A 149 -8.98 -22.01 3.88
N ALA A 150 -8.27 -22.47 2.84
CA ALA A 150 -8.63 -22.15 1.45
C ALA A 150 -10.07 -22.58 1.11
N GLU A 151 -10.41 -23.83 1.37
CA GLU A 151 -11.75 -24.36 1.08
C GLU A 151 -12.85 -23.67 1.89
N SER A 152 -12.59 -23.38 3.18
CA SER A 152 -13.55 -22.69 4.06
C SER A 152 -13.85 -21.28 3.58
N VAL A 153 -12.81 -20.51 3.23
CA VAL A 153 -12.95 -19.12 2.76
C VAL A 153 -13.71 -19.09 1.45
N GLU A 154 -13.35 -19.93 0.47
CA GLU A 154 -14.00 -19.96 -0.83
C GLU A 154 -15.48 -20.37 -0.75
N LYS A 155 -15.81 -21.40 0.03
CA LYS A 155 -17.21 -21.79 0.28
C LYS A 155 -18.03 -20.61 0.81
N LYS A 156 -17.47 -19.82 1.74
CA LYS A 156 -18.14 -18.64 2.29
C LYS A 156 -18.34 -17.53 1.25
N LEU A 157 -17.34 -17.27 0.40
CA LEU A 157 -17.45 -16.26 -0.65
C LEU A 157 -18.51 -16.65 -1.68
N VAL A 158 -18.52 -17.90 -2.12
CA VAL A 158 -19.52 -18.42 -3.07
C VAL A 158 -20.93 -18.41 -2.46
N ALA A 159 -21.09 -18.86 -1.22
CA ALA A 159 -22.40 -18.89 -0.53
C ALA A 159 -23.01 -17.50 -0.34
N ASN A 160 -22.19 -16.47 -0.25
CA ASN A 160 -22.64 -15.06 -0.13
C ASN A 160 -22.64 -14.32 -1.49
N ALA A 161 -22.44 -15.02 -2.61
CA ALA A 161 -22.40 -14.46 -3.96
C ALA A 161 -21.44 -13.24 -4.08
N VAL A 162 -20.31 -13.27 -3.38
CA VAL A 162 -19.31 -12.20 -3.43
C VAL A 162 -18.47 -12.37 -4.69
N PRO A 163 -18.38 -11.36 -5.59
CA PRO A 163 -17.51 -11.44 -6.74
C PRO A 163 -16.04 -11.36 -6.31
N PHE A 164 -15.22 -12.29 -6.79
CA PHE A 164 -13.79 -12.31 -6.51
C PHE A 164 -12.99 -12.88 -7.68
N ASN A 165 -11.69 -12.56 -7.74
CA ASN A 165 -10.74 -13.17 -8.66
C ASN A 165 -9.64 -13.87 -7.86
N ARG A 166 -9.32 -15.11 -8.24
CA ARG A 166 -8.18 -15.83 -7.69
C ARG A 166 -6.91 -15.39 -8.44
N ILE A 167 -5.97 -14.77 -7.73
CA ILE A 167 -4.70 -14.29 -8.29
C ILE A 167 -3.59 -15.30 -8.09
N GLY A 168 -3.68 -16.11 -7.04
CA GLY A 168 -2.70 -17.15 -6.73
C GLY A 168 -3.27 -18.19 -5.76
N PRO A 169 -2.46 -19.17 -5.32
CA PRO A 169 -2.93 -20.22 -4.42
C PRO A 169 -3.59 -19.69 -3.14
N ASP A 170 -3.01 -18.65 -2.56
CA ASP A 170 -3.43 -18.07 -1.29
C ASP A 170 -3.97 -16.63 -1.45
N CYS A 171 -4.01 -16.09 -2.69
CA CYS A 171 -4.36 -14.70 -2.96
C CYS A 171 -5.68 -14.57 -3.70
N ILE A 172 -6.60 -13.82 -3.12
CA ILE A 172 -7.87 -13.44 -3.73
C ILE A 172 -7.97 -11.92 -3.78
N SER A 173 -8.42 -11.37 -4.93
CA SER A 173 -8.75 -9.96 -5.09
C SER A 173 -10.26 -9.73 -5.17
N PHE A 174 -10.66 -8.55 -4.75
CA PHE A 174 -12.03 -8.05 -4.77
C PHE A 174 -12.06 -6.64 -5.31
N PRO A 175 -13.11 -6.25 -6.07
CA PRO A 175 -13.32 -4.84 -6.40
C PRO A 175 -13.25 -3.96 -5.14
N ALA A 176 -12.63 -2.79 -5.24
CA ALA A 176 -12.30 -1.90 -4.11
C ALA A 176 -13.46 -1.59 -3.14
N ALA A 177 -14.71 -1.61 -3.63
CA ALA A 177 -15.90 -1.32 -2.83
C ALA A 177 -16.53 -2.55 -2.15
N THR A 178 -15.94 -3.75 -2.31
CA THR A 178 -16.48 -5.00 -1.75
C THR A 178 -16.43 -4.99 -0.22
N LYS A 179 -17.56 -5.28 0.40
CA LYS A 179 -17.63 -5.43 1.86
C LYS A 179 -17.21 -6.83 2.24
N LEU A 180 -16.13 -6.94 3.01
CA LEU A 180 -15.58 -8.21 3.49
C LEU A 180 -15.98 -8.52 4.95
N ASP A 181 -16.60 -7.56 5.63
CA ASP A 181 -16.98 -7.72 7.04
C ASP A 181 -17.96 -8.88 7.25
N GLY A 182 -17.62 -9.78 8.15
CA GLY A 182 -18.47 -10.92 8.53
C GLY A 182 -18.45 -12.11 7.57
N LEU A 183 -17.74 -12.04 6.44
CA LEU A 183 -17.67 -13.14 5.47
C LEU A 183 -16.78 -14.30 5.97
N PHE A 184 -15.68 -13.95 6.61
CA PHE A 184 -14.72 -14.90 7.18
C PHE A 184 -14.07 -14.30 8.43
N ALA A 185 -13.42 -15.12 9.24
CA ALA A 185 -12.70 -14.65 10.42
C ALA A 185 -11.39 -13.96 10.02
N VAL A 186 -11.41 -12.61 9.96
CA VAL A 186 -10.24 -11.80 9.63
C VAL A 186 -9.11 -12.13 10.62
N ASN A 187 -7.88 -12.16 10.11
CA ASN A 187 -6.63 -12.58 10.76
C ASN A 187 -6.55 -14.07 11.10
N LYS A 188 -7.66 -14.79 11.32
CA LYS A 188 -7.67 -16.23 11.60
C LYS A 188 -7.71 -17.06 10.32
N GLU A 189 -8.66 -16.81 9.43
CA GLU A 189 -8.85 -17.57 8.17
C GLU A 189 -8.15 -16.90 7.01
N ALA A 190 -8.20 -15.57 6.95
CA ALA A 190 -7.51 -14.77 5.95
C ALA A 190 -7.06 -13.43 6.53
N VAL A 191 -6.01 -12.87 5.96
CA VAL A 191 -5.45 -11.56 6.30
C VAL A 191 -5.75 -10.59 5.18
N ILE A 192 -6.33 -9.42 5.48
CA ILE A 192 -6.39 -8.33 4.51
C ILE A 192 -4.97 -7.83 4.31
N GLN A 193 -4.39 -8.12 3.14
CA GLN A 193 -3.01 -7.83 2.79
C GLN A 193 -2.92 -7.64 1.29
N ASP A 194 -2.29 -6.55 0.84
CA ASP A 194 -2.11 -6.28 -0.58
C ASP A 194 -1.29 -7.37 -1.28
N TYR A 195 -1.53 -7.58 -2.57
CA TYR A 195 -0.85 -8.60 -3.39
C TYR A 195 0.68 -8.50 -3.28
N SER A 196 1.26 -7.32 -3.50
CA SER A 196 2.72 -7.15 -3.45
C SER A 196 3.28 -7.40 -2.06
N SER A 197 2.53 -7.03 -1.01
CA SER A 197 2.91 -7.37 0.37
C SER A 197 2.89 -8.88 0.64
N GLN A 198 2.01 -9.64 -0.04
CA GLN A 198 2.01 -11.11 0.01
C GLN A 198 3.22 -11.71 -0.71
N GLN A 199 3.61 -11.15 -1.87
CA GLN A 199 4.77 -11.61 -2.65
C GLN A 199 6.10 -11.47 -1.89
N VAL A 200 6.20 -10.55 -0.95
CA VAL A 200 7.36 -10.47 -0.02
C VAL A 200 7.57 -11.80 0.71
N GLY A 201 6.52 -12.61 0.91
CA GLY A 201 6.60 -13.94 1.52
C GLY A 201 7.54 -14.91 0.79
N GLU A 202 7.75 -14.74 -0.51
CA GLU A 202 8.66 -15.57 -1.31
C GLU A 202 10.14 -15.37 -0.93
N PHE A 203 10.47 -14.22 -0.33
CA PHE A 203 11.82 -13.95 0.19
C PHE A 203 12.13 -14.76 1.47
N LEU A 204 11.15 -15.41 2.06
CA LEU A 204 11.34 -16.27 3.23
C LEU A 204 11.71 -17.72 2.86
N GLU A 205 11.64 -18.13 1.59
CA GLU A 205 11.95 -19.49 1.18
C GLU A 205 13.41 -19.89 1.45
N PRO A 206 14.44 -19.03 1.23
CA PRO A 206 15.82 -19.35 1.65
C PRO A 206 15.95 -19.56 3.17
N VAL A 207 15.28 -18.73 3.97
CA VAL A 207 15.26 -18.85 5.44
C VAL A 207 14.61 -20.17 5.86
N LYS A 208 13.53 -20.57 5.17
CA LYS A 208 12.83 -21.83 5.41
C LYS A 208 13.70 -23.04 5.04
N ALA A 209 14.42 -22.96 3.93
CA ALA A 209 15.30 -24.05 3.45
C ALA A 209 16.49 -24.27 4.41
N ASP A 210 17.09 -23.20 4.95
CA ASP A 210 18.22 -23.28 5.89
C ASP A 210 17.78 -23.59 7.34
N ARG A 211 16.47 -23.71 7.56
CA ARG A 211 15.91 -23.91 8.90
C ARG A 211 16.40 -25.20 9.53
N LYS A 212 17.05 -25.10 10.68
CA LYS A 212 17.33 -26.23 11.59
C LYS A 212 16.03 -26.63 12.30
N LYS A 213 16.00 -27.85 12.88
CA LYS A 213 14.85 -28.29 13.69
C LYS A 213 14.60 -27.29 14.83
N GLY A 214 13.36 -26.88 15.03
CA GLY A 214 12.96 -25.95 16.09
C GLY A 214 12.22 -24.70 15.59
N SER A 215 12.10 -23.68 16.44
CA SER A 215 11.54 -22.37 16.09
C SER A 215 12.64 -21.47 15.52
N VAL A 216 12.25 -20.64 14.53
CA VAL A 216 13.11 -19.57 13.99
C VAL A 216 13.02 -18.37 14.90
N SER A 217 14.14 -17.80 15.30
CA SER A 217 14.21 -16.55 16.05
C SER A 217 14.06 -15.38 15.08
N VAL A 218 12.96 -14.62 15.21
CA VAL A 218 12.62 -13.53 14.28
C VAL A 218 12.45 -12.22 15.02
N TRP A 219 13.07 -11.17 14.50
CA TRP A 219 12.80 -9.80 14.92
C TRP A 219 12.16 -9.02 13.77
N ASP A 220 10.91 -8.58 13.95
CA ASP A 220 10.22 -7.63 13.06
C ASP A 220 10.44 -6.23 13.65
N CYS A 221 11.41 -5.50 13.10
CA CYS A 221 11.95 -4.30 13.73
C CYS A 221 11.11 -3.02 13.51
N CYS A 222 10.17 -3.06 12.57
CA CYS A 222 9.21 -1.99 12.29
C CYS A 222 7.83 -2.63 12.09
N ALA A 223 7.36 -3.37 13.11
CA ALA A 223 6.28 -4.35 12.95
C ALA A 223 4.92 -3.74 12.58
N ALA A 224 4.69 -2.46 12.87
CA ALA A 224 3.41 -1.80 12.68
C ALA A 224 2.23 -2.67 13.19
N SER A 225 1.28 -3.05 12.34
CA SER A 225 0.15 -3.90 12.71
C SER A 225 0.45 -5.40 12.65
N GLY A 226 1.69 -5.83 12.39
CA GLY A 226 2.13 -7.23 12.43
C GLY A 226 1.82 -8.06 11.18
N GLY A 227 1.53 -7.43 10.05
CA GLY A 227 1.21 -8.15 8.81
C GLY A 227 2.34 -9.05 8.32
N LYS A 228 3.58 -8.57 8.36
CA LYS A 228 4.77 -9.34 7.97
C LYS A 228 5.10 -10.44 9.00
N SER A 229 4.91 -10.17 10.29
CA SER A 229 5.07 -11.17 11.36
C SER A 229 4.09 -12.34 11.19
N ILE A 230 2.80 -12.08 10.89
CA ILE A 230 1.80 -13.14 10.62
C ILE A 230 2.21 -13.94 9.37
N MET A 231 2.67 -13.26 8.32
CA MET A 231 3.15 -13.92 7.09
C MET A 231 4.37 -14.79 7.36
N ALA A 232 5.34 -14.31 8.14
CA ALA A 232 6.51 -15.08 8.54
C ALA A 232 6.11 -16.35 9.31
N LYS A 233 5.15 -16.27 10.23
CA LYS A 233 4.61 -17.43 10.95
C LYS A 233 3.98 -18.45 10.01
N ASP A 234 3.17 -17.98 9.04
CA ASP A 234 2.50 -18.86 8.10
C ASP A 234 3.49 -19.56 7.15
N ARG A 235 4.60 -18.89 6.77
CA ARG A 235 5.63 -19.44 5.87
C ARG A 235 6.67 -20.28 6.58
N LEU A 236 7.14 -19.86 7.75
CA LEU A 236 8.25 -20.48 8.48
C LEU A 236 7.80 -21.46 9.58
N GLY A 237 6.51 -21.46 9.98
CA GLY A 237 6.00 -22.29 11.08
C GLY A 237 6.30 -21.69 12.47
N PRO A 238 6.71 -22.49 13.48
CA PRO A 238 6.97 -21.96 14.83
C PRO A 238 8.05 -20.89 14.85
N LEU A 239 7.76 -19.75 15.51
CA LEU A 239 8.66 -18.61 15.66
C LEU A 239 8.90 -18.27 17.13
N ALA A 240 10.15 -17.89 17.47
CA ALA A 240 10.47 -17.09 18.65
C ALA A 240 10.46 -15.62 18.20
N LEU A 241 9.31 -14.94 18.36
CA LEU A 241 9.06 -13.64 17.73
C LEU A 241 9.28 -12.49 18.71
N THR A 242 10.11 -11.54 18.30
CA THR A 242 10.23 -10.21 18.90
C THR A 242 9.75 -9.16 17.90
N VAL A 243 9.00 -8.18 18.38
CA VAL A 243 8.50 -7.07 17.54
C VAL A 243 8.81 -5.74 18.18
N THR A 244 9.20 -4.77 17.37
CA THR A 244 9.39 -3.38 17.81
C THR A 244 8.61 -2.41 16.91
N ASP A 245 8.13 -1.31 17.48
CA ASP A 245 7.61 -0.12 16.77
C ASP A 245 7.79 1.08 17.69
N ILE A 246 7.97 2.26 17.12
CA ILE A 246 8.09 3.52 17.89
C ILE A 246 6.75 3.91 18.55
N ARG A 247 5.62 3.42 18.04
CA ARG A 247 4.27 3.79 18.47
C ARG A 247 3.67 2.72 19.37
N GLU A 248 3.58 2.98 20.65
CA GLU A 248 2.98 2.06 21.62
C GLU A 248 1.53 1.66 21.25
N SER A 249 0.70 2.62 20.80
CA SER A 249 -0.69 2.38 20.41
C SER A 249 -0.82 1.36 19.27
N ILE A 250 0.15 1.31 18.35
CA ILE A 250 0.19 0.34 17.25
C ILE A 250 0.53 -1.06 17.80
N LEU A 251 1.46 -1.17 18.75
CA LEU A 251 1.78 -2.44 19.40
C LEU A 251 0.59 -3.01 20.20
N GLN A 252 -0.26 -2.16 20.78
CA GLN A 252 -1.50 -2.61 21.40
C GLN A 252 -2.47 -3.22 20.36
N ASN A 253 -2.64 -2.58 19.21
CA ASN A 253 -3.44 -3.12 18.10
C ASN A 253 -2.83 -4.41 17.53
N LEU A 254 -1.50 -4.49 17.43
CA LEU A 254 -0.78 -5.69 17.01
C LEU A 254 -1.07 -6.86 17.94
N LYS A 255 -1.03 -6.68 19.28
CA LYS A 255 -1.34 -7.74 20.25
C LYS A 255 -2.74 -8.32 20.05
N LYS A 256 -3.75 -7.47 19.83
CA LYS A 256 -5.12 -7.90 19.51
C LYS A 256 -5.14 -8.75 18.23
N ARG A 257 -4.53 -8.23 17.17
CA ARG A 257 -4.44 -8.91 15.86
C ARG A 257 -3.70 -10.25 15.97
N PHE A 258 -2.64 -10.32 16.76
CA PHE A 258 -1.90 -11.56 16.99
C PHE A 258 -2.72 -12.60 17.76
N SER A 259 -3.52 -12.17 18.73
CA SER A 259 -4.48 -13.06 19.41
C SER A 259 -5.49 -13.66 18.43
N GLU A 260 -6.08 -12.83 17.56
CA GLU A 260 -7.00 -13.27 16.50
C GLU A 260 -6.35 -14.23 15.51
N ALA A 261 -5.07 -13.98 15.19
CA ALA A 261 -4.28 -14.79 14.26
C ALA A 261 -3.70 -16.07 14.90
N GLY A 262 -3.84 -16.29 16.20
CA GLY A 262 -3.25 -17.43 16.88
C GLY A 262 -1.73 -17.44 16.84
N MET A 263 -1.08 -16.26 16.96
CA MET A 263 0.37 -16.14 16.85
C MET A 263 1.14 -16.76 18.03
N GLY A 264 0.50 -16.91 19.19
CA GLY A 264 1.17 -17.29 20.44
C GLY A 264 1.82 -16.09 21.12
N SER A 265 2.73 -16.36 22.07
CA SER A 265 3.49 -15.31 22.78
C SER A 265 4.52 -14.64 21.86
N CYS A 266 4.66 -13.32 22.00
CA CYS A 266 5.74 -12.56 21.37
C CYS A 266 6.28 -11.51 22.34
N LYS A 267 7.58 -11.20 22.24
CA LYS A 267 8.20 -10.08 22.96
C LYS A 267 7.88 -8.79 22.21
N THR A 268 7.32 -7.79 22.89
CA THR A 268 7.00 -6.49 22.29
C THR A 268 7.83 -5.41 22.97
N VAL A 269 8.51 -4.56 22.21
CA VAL A 269 9.34 -3.47 22.73
C VAL A 269 8.98 -2.18 21.99
N VAL A 270 8.73 -1.11 22.72
CA VAL A 270 8.59 0.24 22.12
C VAL A 270 9.99 0.81 21.98
N ALA A 271 10.42 1.12 20.76
CA ALA A 271 11.76 1.65 20.51
C ALA A 271 11.80 2.55 19.26
N ASP A 272 12.59 3.60 19.34
CA ASP A 272 12.99 4.44 18.21
C ASP A 272 14.38 4.02 17.73
N LEU A 273 14.43 3.15 16.73
CA LEU A 273 15.68 2.60 16.18
C LEU A 273 16.60 3.63 15.53
N THR A 274 16.17 4.87 15.42
CA THR A 274 17.05 5.98 14.99
C THR A 274 17.86 6.58 16.13
N LYS A 275 17.47 6.30 17.37
CA LYS A 275 18.07 6.89 18.59
C LYS A 275 18.69 5.89 19.51
N GLU A 276 18.14 4.68 19.56
CA GLU A 276 18.53 3.69 20.55
C GLU A 276 18.54 2.27 19.99
N ASP A 277 19.42 1.44 20.52
CA ASP A 277 19.41 0.01 20.35
C ASP A 277 18.55 -0.61 21.47
N PRO A 278 17.43 -1.29 21.15
CA PRO A 278 16.52 -1.83 22.16
C PRO A 278 17.03 -3.10 22.83
N PHE A 279 18.18 -3.62 22.42
CA PHE A 279 18.73 -4.89 22.86
C PHE A 279 20.17 -4.76 23.37
N GLY A 280 20.57 -5.72 24.17
CA GLY A 280 21.99 -5.86 24.55
C GLY A 280 22.81 -6.57 23.48
N SER A 281 24.12 -6.59 23.68
CA SER A 281 25.09 -7.19 22.75
C SER A 281 24.94 -8.71 22.51
N HIS A 282 23.95 -9.36 23.13
CA HIS A 282 23.71 -10.80 23.04
C HIS A 282 22.36 -11.21 22.46
N ASP A 283 21.53 -10.27 22.05
CA ASP A 283 20.25 -10.56 21.39
C ASP A 283 20.48 -10.67 19.88
N TYR A 284 20.53 -11.90 19.36
CA TYR A 284 20.70 -12.20 17.95
C TYR A 284 19.51 -12.98 17.40
N PHE A 285 19.21 -12.77 16.11
CA PHE A 285 18.06 -13.35 15.42
C PHE A 285 18.48 -14.08 14.14
N ASP A 286 17.81 -15.21 13.85
CA ASP A 286 17.97 -15.94 12.58
C ASP A 286 17.50 -15.11 11.40
N LEU A 287 16.44 -14.28 11.62
CA LEU A 287 15.86 -13.39 10.64
C LEU A 287 15.49 -12.06 11.29
N VAL A 288 15.97 -10.96 10.71
CA VAL A 288 15.47 -9.61 11.00
C VAL A 288 14.65 -9.13 9.81
N ILE A 289 13.40 -8.74 10.06
CA ILE A 289 12.49 -8.13 9.08
C ILE A 289 12.46 -6.63 9.34
N ALA A 290 12.83 -5.86 8.32
CA ALA A 290 12.87 -4.41 8.33
C ALA A 290 11.91 -3.84 7.28
N ASP A 291 10.58 -3.88 7.56
CA ASP A 291 9.53 -3.20 6.78
C ASP A 291 9.51 -1.72 7.21
N VAL A 292 10.48 -0.97 6.70
CA VAL A 292 10.86 0.35 7.22
C VAL A 292 9.89 1.46 6.82
N PRO A 293 9.77 2.54 7.62
CA PRO A 293 9.05 3.74 7.21
C PRO A 293 9.62 4.27 5.89
N CYS A 294 8.72 4.62 4.96
CA CYS A 294 9.06 5.08 3.62
C CYS A 294 8.01 6.08 3.12
N SER A 295 8.25 6.68 1.95
CA SER A 295 7.30 7.59 1.28
C SER A 295 5.93 6.98 1.02
N GLY A 296 5.85 5.65 0.93
CA GLY A 296 4.63 4.95 0.55
C GLY A 296 4.25 5.10 -0.92
N SER A 297 5.16 5.60 -1.77
CA SER A 297 4.88 5.97 -3.17
C SER A 297 4.32 4.84 -4.03
N GLY A 298 4.58 3.59 -3.70
CA GLY A 298 3.98 2.43 -4.34
C GLY A 298 2.51 2.19 -3.97
N THR A 299 2.00 2.89 -2.95
CA THR A 299 0.62 2.75 -2.45
C THR A 299 -0.25 3.99 -2.73
N TRP A 300 0.30 5.03 -3.38
CA TRP A 300 -0.43 6.30 -3.57
C TRP A 300 -1.65 6.18 -4.48
N SER A 301 -1.83 5.10 -5.21
CA SER A 301 -3.10 4.80 -5.87
C SER A 301 -4.26 4.66 -4.87
N ARG A 302 -4.00 4.36 -3.58
CA ARG A 302 -4.98 4.37 -2.48
C ARG A 302 -5.11 5.72 -1.79
N THR A 303 -4.06 6.54 -1.83
CA THR A 303 -3.97 7.87 -1.23
C THR A 303 -3.48 8.88 -2.26
N PRO A 304 -4.26 9.11 -3.37
CA PRO A 304 -3.78 9.90 -4.51
C PRO A 304 -3.55 11.37 -4.19
N GLU A 305 -4.01 11.88 -3.06
CA GLU A 305 -3.67 13.21 -2.55
C GLU A 305 -2.14 13.39 -2.39
N GLN A 306 -1.40 12.33 -2.16
CA GLN A 306 0.06 12.38 -2.06
C GLN A 306 0.72 12.88 -3.35
N LEU A 307 0.14 12.58 -4.51
CA LEU A 307 0.63 13.13 -5.79
C LEU A 307 0.67 14.67 -5.82
N SER A 308 -0.18 15.33 -5.04
CA SER A 308 -0.27 16.79 -4.97
C SER A 308 0.54 17.41 -3.83
N PHE A 309 0.70 16.71 -2.72
CA PHE A 309 1.22 17.28 -1.47
C PHE A 309 2.59 16.74 -1.05
N PHE A 310 3.04 15.63 -1.60
CA PHE A 310 4.37 15.09 -1.31
C PHE A 310 5.48 15.96 -1.93
N SER A 311 6.58 16.14 -1.19
CA SER A 311 7.76 16.89 -1.63
C SER A 311 8.92 15.95 -1.97
N ALA A 312 9.69 16.28 -3.01
CA ALA A 312 10.89 15.53 -3.38
C ALA A 312 11.94 15.47 -2.25
N ASP A 313 12.00 16.48 -1.40
CA ASP A 313 12.92 16.51 -0.25
C ASP A 313 12.63 15.39 0.76
N GLU A 314 11.37 14.95 0.85
CA GLU A 314 10.98 13.84 1.72
C GLU A 314 11.63 12.52 1.30
N ILE A 315 11.91 12.31 0.00
CA ILE A 315 12.61 11.12 -0.50
C ILE A 315 13.97 10.98 0.18
N VAL A 316 14.72 12.08 0.25
CA VAL A 316 16.05 12.11 0.89
C VAL A 316 15.93 11.89 2.41
N GLN A 317 14.91 12.46 3.03
CA GLN A 317 14.66 12.29 4.47
C GLN A 317 14.34 10.82 4.80
N TYR A 318 13.46 10.17 4.03
CA TYR A 318 13.16 8.74 4.21
C TYR A 318 14.38 7.86 3.98
N SER A 319 15.18 8.11 2.94
CA SER A 319 16.42 7.35 2.70
C SER A 319 17.41 7.44 3.88
N ARG A 320 17.57 8.62 4.49
CA ARG A 320 18.41 8.80 5.68
C ARG A 320 17.84 8.07 6.91
N LEU A 321 16.52 8.16 7.11
CA LEU A 321 15.81 7.47 8.18
C LEU A 321 16.01 5.96 8.07
N GLN A 322 15.84 5.40 6.88
CA GLN A 322 16.00 3.98 6.60
C GLN A 322 17.44 3.50 6.88
N ARG A 323 18.46 4.26 6.43
CA ARG A 323 19.86 3.95 6.73
C ARG A 323 20.15 3.94 8.22
N SER A 324 19.56 4.85 9.00
CA SER A 324 19.68 4.87 10.45
C SER A 324 19.08 3.62 11.09
N ILE A 325 17.84 3.26 10.71
CA ILE A 325 17.14 2.07 11.22
C ILE A 325 17.91 0.78 10.90
N VAL A 326 18.33 0.59 9.65
CA VAL A 326 19.05 -0.63 9.26
C VAL A 326 20.43 -0.72 9.95
N SER A 327 21.07 0.43 10.24
CA SER A 327 22.35 0.45 10.97
C SER A 327 22.21 -0.06 12.41
N THR A 328 21.05 0.20 13.04
CA THR A 328 20.73 -0.33 14.38
C THR A 328 20.28 -1.79 14.31
N ALA A 329 19.57 -2.19 13.26
CA ALA A 329 18.99 -3.53 13.19
C ALA A 329 19.97 -4.63 12.72
N ILE A 330 20.87 -4.33 11.78
CA ILE A 330 21.79 -5.31 11.18
C ILE A 330 22.74 -5.97 12.19
N PRO A 331 23.31 -5.29 13.22
CA PRO A 331 24.15 -5.93 14.22
C PRO A 331 23.50 -7.16 14.88
N HIS A 332 22.18 -7.14 15.05
CA HIS A 332 21.39 -8.22 15.68
C HIS A 332 21.05 -9.40 14.75
N VAL A 333 21.42 -9.35 13.49
CA VAL A 333 21.39 -10.54 12.62
C VAL A 333 22.51 -11.46 13.09
N GLN A 334 22.22 -12.72 13.39
CA GLN A 334 23.27 -13.67 13.75
C GLN A 334 24.16 -14.04 12.54
N THR A 335 25.37 -14.52 12.78
CA THR A 335 26.24 -15.02 11.71
C THR A 335 25.56 -16.16 10.96
N GLY A 336 25.45 -16.04 9.62
CA GLY A 336 24.70 -16.95 8.76
C GLY A 336 23.19 -16.72 8.75
N GLY A 337 22.67 -15.75 9.52
CA GLY A 337 21.26 -15.33 9.53
C GLY A 337 20.92 -14.39 8.39
N TYR A 338 19.67 -13.95 8.36
CA TYR A 338 19.08 -13.20 7.25
C TYR A 338 18.56 -11.83 7.66
N PHE A 339 18.69 -10.87 6.76
CA PHE A 339 18.12 -9.54 6.89
C PHE A 339 17.20 -9.27 5.70
N LEU A 340 15.90 -9.07 5.96
CA LEU A 340 14.90 -8.79 4.94
C LEU A 340 14.50 -7.32 4.99
N TYR A 341 14.99 -6.53 4.04
CA TYR A 341 14.66 -5.13 3.85
C TYR A 341 13.43 -4.98 2.96
N ILE A 342 12.45 -4.16 3.38
CA ILE A 342 11.19 -3.97 2.67
C ILE A 342 10.79 -2.51 2.70
N THR A 343 10.27 -1.99 1.59
CA THR A 343 9.56 -0.70 1.50
C THR A 343 8.30 -0.83 0.65
N CYS A 344 7.33 0.04 0.85
CA CYS A 344 6.26 0.29 -0.10
C CYS A 344 6.56 1.55 -0.94
N SER A 345 7.83 1.79 -1.25
CA SER A 345 8.31 2.88 -2.10
C SER A 345 8.69 2.37 -3.49
N VAL A 346 8.55 3.24 -4.47
CA VAL A 346 9.06 3.03 -5.84
C VAL A 346 10.27 3.92 -6.15
N PHE A 347 10.80 4.62 -5.16
CA PHE A 347 11.94 5.51 -5.35
C PHE A 347 13.28 4.80 -5.16
N ARG A 348 14.19 4.98 -6.13
CA ARG A 348 15.55 4.44 -6.10
C ARG A 348 16.31 4.82 -4.84
N ALA A 349 16.13 6.04 -4.34
CA ALA A 349 16.82 6.52 -3.15
C ALA A 349 16.44 5.76 -1.87
N GLU A 350 15.21 5.26 -1.80
CA GLU A 350 14.70 4.46 -0.68
C GLU A 350 14.95 2.97 -0.86
N ASN A 351 15.16 2.50 -2.09
CA ASN A 351 15.30 1.11 -2.47
C ASN A 351 16.76 0.76 -2.77
N GLU A 352 17.22 0.96 -4.00
CA GLU A 352 18.56 0.57 -4.44
C GLU A 352 19.66 1.27 -3.63
N ALA A 353 19.53 2.58 -3.37
CA ALA A 353 20.55 3.32 -2.64
C ALA A 353 20.70 2.87 -1.17
N VAL A 354 19.63 2.37 -0.54
CA VAL A 354 19.69 1.80 0.80
C VAL A 354 20.23 0.37 0.76
N THR A 355 19.82 -0.45 -0.22
CA THR A 355 20.35 -1.82 -0.35
C THR A 355 21.83 -1.83 -0.72
N ASP A 356 22.29 -0.90 -1.54
CA ASP A 356 23.71 -0.68 -1.81
C ASP A 356 24.51 -0.31 -0.56
N PHE A 357 23.94 0.55 0.28
CA PHE A 357 24.52 0.88 1.59
C PHE A 357 24.62 -0.37 2.50
N ILE A 358 23.58 -1.21 2.54
CA ILE A 358 23.59 -2.45 3.33
C ILE A 358 24.69 -3.40 2.85
N GLU A 359 24.83 -3.58 1.54
CA GLU A 359 25.83 -4.47 0.96
C GLU A 359 27.25 -3.93 1.16
N LYS A 360 27.51 -2.68 0.78
CA LYS A 360 28.86 -2.10 0.72
C LYS A 360 29.39 -1.63 2.07
N GLU A 361 28.52 -1.05 2.92
CA GLU A 361 28.97 -0.45 4.18
C GLU A 361 28.65 -1.31 5.41
N LYS A 362 27.66 -2.24 5.32
CA LYS A 362 27.34 -3.17 6.40
C LYS A 362 27.84 -4.59 6.15
N GLY A 363 28.32 -4.88 4.94
CA GLY A 363 29.01 -6.11 4.59
C GLY A 363 28.10 -7.34 4.51
N LEU A 364 26.79 -7.16 4.28
CA LEU A 364 25.87 -8.28 4.08
C LEU A 364 25.90 -8.73 2.62
N THR A 365 25.76 -10.04 2.39
CA THR A 365 25.71 -10.61 1.04
C THR A 365 24.29 -10.58 0.51
N LEU A 366 24.10 -9.99 -0.66
CA LEU A 366 22.80 -9.97 -1.38
C LEU A 366 22.41 -11.38 -1.84
N ILE A 367 21.20 -11.81 -1.49
CA ILE A 367 20.60 -13.09 -1.93
C ILE A 367 19.56 -12.87 -3.01
N ARG A 368 18.61 -11.95 -2.79
CA ARG A 368 17.53 -11.63 -3.74
C ARG A 368 17.10 -10.17 -3.58
N LYS A 369 16.90 -9.48 -4.67
CA LYS A 369 16.38 -8.11 -4.72
C LYS A 369 15.34 -7.99 -5.83
N GLU A 370 14.20 -7.36 -5.54
CA GLU A 370 13.12 -7.22 -6.52
C GLU A 370 12.23 -6.01 -6.21
N LEU A 371 11.88 -5.28 -7.26
CA LEU A 371 10.74 -4.38 -7.25
C LEU A 371 9.49 -5.18 -7.66
N ILE A 372 8.59 -5.38 -6.72
CA ILE A 372 7.34 -6.11 -6.89
C ILE A 372 6.30 -5.15 -7.47
N ALA A 373 6.16 -5.15 -8.80
CA ALA A 373 5.21 -4.29 -9.51
C ALA A 373 3.79 -4.86 -9.39
N GLY A 374 2.97 -4.31 -8.51
CA GLY A 374 1.59 -4.76 -8.32
C GLY A 374 0.56 -4.04 -9.21
N TYR A 375 0.90 -2.89 -9.78
CA TYR A 375 -0.04 -2.10 -10.57
C TYR A 375 -0.66 -2.84 -11.79
N PRO A 376 -0.01 -3.82 -12.45
CA PRO A 376 -0.66 -4.56 -13.55
C PRO A 376 -1.88 -5.39 -13.10
N VAL A 377 -1.92 -5.79 -11.83
CA VAL A 377 -3.04 -6.51 -11.22
C VAL A 377 -3.87 -5.63 -10.28
N LYS A 378 -3.82 -4.31 -10.45
CA LYS A 378 -4.51 -3.31 -9.62
C LYS A 378 -4.15 -3.41 -8.13
N ALA A 379 -2.89 -3.71 -7.84
CA ALA A 379 -2.31 -3.78 -6.50
C ALA A 379 -1.30 -2.66 -6.27
N ASP A 380 -0.85 -2.53 -5.03
CA ASP A 380 0.25 -1.65 -4.66
C ASP A 380 1.58 -2.16 -5.24
N SER A 381 2.62 -1.33 -5.27
CA SER A 381 3.97 -1.76 -5.61
C SER A 381 4.87 -1.69 -4.38
N MET A 382 5.77 -2.66 -4.24
CA MET A 382 6.69 -2.77 -3.11
C MET A 382 8.10 -3.14 -3.58
N PHE A 383 9.06 -2.88 -2.73
CA PHE A 383 10.42 -3.35 -2.93
C PHE A 383 10.82 -4.27 -1.78
N ALA A 384 11.52 -5.36 -2.11
CA ALA A 384 12.05 -6.28 -1.11
C ALA A 384 13.48 -6.72 -1.48
N CYS A 385 14.31 -6.86 -0.46
CA CYS A 385 15.69 -7.30 -0.61
C CYS A 385 16.08 -8.20 0.57
N LEU A 386 16.54 -9.42 0.26
CA LEU A 386 17.03 -10.37 1.23
C LEU A 386 18.56 -10.43 1.20
N PHE A 387 19.17 -10.30 2.37
CA PHE A 387 20.61 -10.42 2.58
C PHE A 387 20.93 -11.57 3.54
N ARG A 388 22.18 -12.03 3.50
CA ARG A 388 22.77 -12.96 4.45
C ARG A 388 23.99 -12.31 5.14
N LYS A 389 24.11 -12.47 6.45
CA LYS A 389 25.25 -12.02 7.26
C LYS A 389 26.34 -13.07 7.36
#